data_1ccf04f47b208159f61411e009690f13
#
_entry.id   1ccf04f47b208159f61411e009690f13
#
_cell.length_a   1.000
_cell.length_b   1.000
_cell.length_c   1.000
_cell.angle_alpha   90.00
_cell.angle_beta   90.00
_cell.angle_gamma   90.00
#
_symmetry.space_group_name_H-M   'P 1'
#
loop_
_entity.id
_entity.type
_entity.pdbx_description
1 polymer ?
#
loop_
_entity_poly.entity_id
_entity_poly.type
_entity_poly.pdbx_seq_one_letter_code
_entity_poly.pdbx_strand_id
1 'polypeptide(L)'
;NTLHNGDNLIVDKLSYRFHDPERFDIIVFPFQFQDNTYYIKRIIGLPGETVQIMDDGSIYINGEKLEENYGMEVIKPETIGRAAEPIELGDDEYFVMGDNRNNSSDSRTDMVGNITRENIIGKAWLRIWPVSDFGVLQHQ
;
A
#
# COMPACT_ATOMS: atom_id res chain seq x y z
N ASN A 1 3.47 -6.11 -6.12
CA ASN A 1 4.72 -6.49 -5.53
C ASN A 1 4.87 -7.97 -5.40
N THR A 2 5.78 -8.48 -6.15
CA THR A 2 6.06 -9.89 -6.18
C THR A 2 7.29 -10.16 -5.33
N LEU A 3 7.21 -11.17 -4.49
CA LEU A 3 8.37 -11.60 -3.73
C LEU A 3 9.29 -12.39 -4.65
N HIS A 4 10.57 -12.13 -4.54
CA HIS A 4 11.56 -12.83 -5.34
C HIS A 4 12.20 -13.93 -4.53
N ASN A 5 12.90 -14.84 -5.21
CA ASN A 5 13.67 -15.84 -4.52
C ASN A 5 14.64 -15.18 -3.56
N GLY A 6 14.66 -15.63 -2.35
CA GLY A 6 15.51 -15.06 -1.33
C GLY A 6 14.81 -14.05 -0.45
N ASP A 7 13.61 -13.65 -0.80
CA ASP A 7 12.83 -12.76 0.05
C ASP A 7 11.98 -13.58 1.00
N ASN A 8 11.86 -13.12 2.22
CA ASN A 8 10.96 -13.71 3.19
C ASN A 8 9.95 -12.68 3.64
N LEU A 9 8.71 -13.10 3.74
CA LEU A 9 7.64 -12.26 4.24
C LEU A 9 7.22 -12.74 5.62
N ILE A 10 7.19 -11.83 6.58
CA ILE A 10 6.68 -12.10 7.91
C ILE A 10 5.43 -11.25 8.07
N VAL A 11 4.32 -11.88 8.43
CA VAL A 11 3.05 -11.18 8.63
C VAL A 11 2.79 -11.07 10.12
N ASP A 12 2.71 -9.82 10.60
CA ASP A 12 2.42 -9.52 11.98
C ASP A 12 0.93 -9.29 12.12
N LYS A 13 0.23 -10.25 12.71
CA LYS A 13 -1.22 -10.17 12.89
C LYS A 13 -1.61 -9.56 14.22
N LEU A 14 -0.65 -9.33 15.11
CA LEU A 14 -0.95 -8.85 16.45
C LEU A 14 -0.87 -7.35 16.61
N SER A 15 0.07 -6.69 15.94
CA SER A 15 0.31 -5.26 16.17
C SER A 15 -0.94 -4.43 15.99
N TYR A 16 -1.76 -4.74 14.98
CA TYR A 16 -2.95 -3.95 14.69
C TYR A 16 -4.10 -4.22 15.65
N ARG A 17 -3.92 -5.10 16.61
CA ARG A 17 -4.86 -5.23 17.73
C ARG A 17 -4.61 -4.16 18.78
N PHE A 18 -3.42 -3.58 18.78
CA PHE A 18 -3.01 -2.64 19.84
C PHE A 18 -2.87 -1.22 19.33
N HIS A 19 -2.69 -1.03 18.02
CA HIS A 19 -2.65 0.30 17.44
C HIS A 19 -3.14 0.22 16.00
N ASP A 20 -3.43 1.37 15.42
CA ASP A 20 -3.93 1.44 14.06
C ASP A 20 -2.80 1.34 13.04
N PRO A 21 -3.11 0.84 11.83
CA PRO A 21 -2.14 0.92 10.75
C PRO A 21 -1.72 2.36 10.49
N GLU A 22 -0.45 2.54 10.18
CA GLU A 22 0.15 3.86 9.98
C GLU A 22 0.50 4.08 8.52
N ARG A 23 0.64 5.34 8.15
CA ARG A 23 1.08 5.68 6.79
C ARG A 23 2.43 5.01 6.52
N PHE A 24 2.56 4.46 5.33
CA PHE A 24 3.72 3.74 4.81
C PHE A 24 3.90 2.33 5.36
N ASP A 25 3.04 1.87 6.23
CA ASP A 25 3.05 0.45 6.59
C ASP A 25 2.75 -0.39 5.35
N ILE A 26 3.38 -1.54 5.26
CA ILE A 26 3.05 -2.52 4.23
C ILE A 26 2.04 -3.48 4.85
N ILE A 27 0.93 -3.67 4.19
CA ILE A 27 -0.15 -4.52 4.71
C ILE A 27 -0.49 -5.64 3.77
N VAL A 28 -1.07 -6.69 4.33
CA VAL A 28 -1.58 -7.84 3.58
C VAL A 28 -3.10 -7.82 3.68
N PHE A 29 -3.76 -7.97 2.55
CA PHE A 29 -5.22 -8.03 2.51
C PHE A 29 -5.68 -8.94 1.37
N PRO A 30 -6.88 -9.54 1.49
CA PRO A 30 -7.36 -10.42 0.43
C PRO A 30 -7.87 -9.64 -0.77
N PHE A 31 -7.67 -10.20 -1.95
CA PHE A 31 -8.28 -9.65 -3.15
C PHE A 31 -9.70 -10.21 -3.25
N GLN A 32 -10.68 -9.31 -3.27
CA GLN A 32 -12.08 -9.70 -3.11
C GLN A 32 -12.67 -10.49 -4.28
N PHE A 33 -12.04 -10.46 -5.43
CA PHE A 33 -12.59 -11.13 -6.62
C PHE A 33 -11.95 -12.47 -6.93
N GLN A 34 -11.04 -12.95 -6.11
CA GLN A 34 -10.37 -14.21 -6.34
C GLN A 34 -10.02 -14.87 -5.01
N ASP A 35 -10.51 -16.10 -4.81
CA ASP A 35 -10.24 -16.83 -3.57
C ASP A 35 -8.77 -17.12 -3.40
N ASN A 36 -8.33 -17.14 -2.16
CA ASN A 36 -6.94 -17.48 -1.79
C ASN A 36 -5.89 -16.59 -2.43
N THR A 37 -6.27 -15.39 -2.81
CA THR A 37 -5.35 -14.42 -3.41
C THR A 37 -5.21 -13.24 -2.46
N TYR A 38 -3.96 -12.91 -2.15
CA TYR A 38 -3.66 -11.83 -1.20
C TYR A 38 -2.75 -10.83 -1.86
N TYR A 39 -2.97 -9.56 -1.55
CA TYR A 39 -2.14 -8.48 -2.03
C TYR A 39 -1.30 -7.93 -0.89
N ILE A 40 -0.12 -7.45 -1.23
CA ILE A 40 0.81 -6.81 -0.31
C ILE A 40 1.09 -5.43 -0.87
N LYS A 41 0.62 -4.39 -0.18
CA LYS A 41 0.73 -3.01 -0.67
C LYS A 41 1.07 -2.09 0.49
N ARG A 42 1.52 -0.89 0.13
CA ARG A 42 1.91 0.13 1.10
C ARG A 42 0.77 1.11 1.32
N ILE A 43 0.50 1.46 2.56
CA ILE A 43 -0.51 2.46 2.90
C ILE A 43 -0.01 3.85 2.51
N ILE A 44 -0.81 4.56 1.75
CA ILE A 44 -0.53 5.93 1.34
C ILE A 44 -1.53 6.88 1.99
N GLY A 45 -2.79 6.52 2.03
CA GLY A 45 -3.83 7.35 2.64
C GLY A 45 -4.44 6.68 3.85
N LEU A 46 -4.78 7.49 4.86
CA LEU A 46 -5.35 7.05 6.13
C LEU A 46 -6.83 7.40 6.21
N PRO A 47 -7.58 6.77 7.13
CA PRO A 47 -9.00 7.07 7.27
C PRO A 47 -9.30 8.55 7.41
N GLY A 48 -10.32 9.00 6.73
CA GLY A 48 -10.75 10.40 6.75
C GLY A 48 -9.99 11.33 5.85
N GLU A 49 -8.94 10.85 5.21
CA GLU A 49 -8.14 11.69 4.33
C GLU A 49 -8.67 11.69 2.90
N THR A 50 -8.34 12.73 2.15
CA THR A 50 -8.63 12.82 0.72
C THR A 50 -7.32 12.61 -0.04
N VAL A 51 -7.33 11.67 -0.98
CA VAL A 51 -6.15 11.32 -1.78
C VAL A 51 -6.40 11.70 -3.22
N GLN A 52 -5.42 12.33 -3.83
CA GLN A 52 -5.46 12.65 -5.26
C GLN A 52 -4.05 12.57 -5.83
N ILE A 53 -3.94 12.08 -7.06
CA ILE A 53 -2.66 12.03 -7.76
C ILE A 53 -2.75 12.97 -8.96
N MET A 54 -1.81 13.89 -9.05
CA MET A 54 -1.80 14.89 -10.10
C MET A 54 -1.13 14.38 -11.37
N ASP A 55 -1.30 15.11 -12.45
CA ASP A 55 -0.76 14.70 -13.76
C ASP A 55 0.75 14.53 -13.77
N ASP A 56 1.46 15.23 -12.90
CA ASP A 56 2.91 15.10 -12.80
C ASP A 56 3.34 13.91 -11.93
N GLY A 57 2.39 13.13 -11.44
CA GLY A 57 2.68 11.97 -10.60
C GLY A 57 2.76 12.26 -9.11
N SER A 58 2.58 13.50 -8.71
CA SER A 58 2.62 13.86 -7.29
C SER A 58 1.37 13.39 -6.57
N ILE A 59 1.55 12.85 -5.37
CA ILE A 59 0.46 12.39 -4.52
C ILE A 59 0.12 13.50 -3.54
N TYR A 60 -1.16 13.83 -3.44
CA TYR A 60 -1.63 14.85 -2.51
C TYR A 60 -2.55 14.22 -1.48
N ILE A 61 -2.32 14.56 -0.22
CA ILE A 61 -3.16 14.15 0.90
C ILE A 61 -3.76 15.41 1.52
N ASN A 62 -5.08 15.48 1.51
CA ASN A 62 -5.80 16.66 2.03
C ASN A 62 -5.32 17.97 1.40
N GLY A 63 -4.97 17.92 0.11
CA GLY A 63 -4.53 19.10 -0.61
C GLY A 63 -3.05 19.45 -0.45
N GLU A 64 -2.29 18.67 0.30
CA GLU A 64 -0.87 18.90 0.49
C GLU A 64 -0.05 17.78 -0.15
N LYS A 65 1.02 18.15 -0.83
CA LYS A 65 1.88 17.19 -1.48
C LYS A 65 2.53 16.27 -0.46
N LEU A 66 2.38 14.97 -0.67
CA LEU A 66 2.99 13.98 0.19
C LEU A 66 4.46 13.78 -0.22
N GLU A 67 5.35 13.93 0.75
CA GLU A 67 6.76 13.65 0.52
C GLU A 67 7.00 12.17 0.81
N GLU A 68 7.33 11.41 -0.21
CA GLU A 68 7.65 9.99 -0.07
C GLU A 68 8.52 9.56 -1.24
N ASN A 69 9.34 8.56 -1.02
CA ASN A 69 10.25 8.05 -2.04
C ASN A 69 10.20 6.54 -2.15
N TYR A 70 9.10 5.93 -1.75
CA TYR A 70 8.96 4.47 -1.85
C TYR A 70 8.70 4.02 -3.29
N GLY A 71 8.14 4.90 -4.11
CA GLY A 71 7.93 4.58 -5.51
C GLY A 71 9.23 4.52 -6.26
N MET A 72 9.35 3.57 -7.16
CA MET A 72 10.59 3.36 -7.92
C MET A 72 10.74 4.34 -9.07
N GLU A 73 9.65 4.95 -9.49
CA GLU A 73 9.65 5.89 -10.61
C GLU A 73 8.44 6.80 -10.52
N VAL A 74 8.46 7.85 -11.33
CA VAL A 74 7.36 8.80 -11.38
C VAL A 74 6.10 8.08 -11.90
N ILE A 75 4.97 8.34 -11.26
CA ILE A 75 3.69 7.77 -11.68
C ILE A 75 3.30 8.39 -13.02
N LYS A 76 3.09 7.55 -14.02
CA LYS A 76 2.70 8.02 -15.35
C LYS A 76 1.21 8.35 -15.38
N PRO A 77 0.79 9.34 -16.19
CA PRO A 77 -0.63 9.72 -16.24
C PRO A 77 -1.56 8.55 -16.51
N GLU A 78 -1.17 7.60 -17.34
CA GLU A 78 -2.02 6.46 -17.67
C GLU A 78 -2.20 5.49 -16.51
N THR A 79 -1.42 5.59 -15.44
CA THR A 79 -1.53 4.70 -14.30
C THR A 79 -2.11 5.39 -13.05
N ILE A 80 -2.58 6.62 -13.18
CA ILE A 80 -3.19 7.33 -12.05
C ILE A 80 -4.53 6.73 -11.67
N GLY A 81 -5.29 6.30 -12.66
CA GLY A 81 -6.58 5.65 -12.42
C GLY A 81 -7.59 6.54 -11.74
N ARG A 82 -8.35 5.94 -10.82
CA ARG A 82 -9.42 6.67 -10.12
C ARG A 82 -8.91 7.81 -9.23
N ALA A 83 -7.62 7.82 -8.91
CA ALA A 83 -7.04 8.86 -8.07
C ALA A 83 -6.80 10.19 -8.82
N ALA A 84 -7.09 10.25 -10.11
CA ALA A 84 -7.09 11.52 -10.83
C ALA A 84 -8.11 12.48 -10.24
N GLU A 85 -9.21 11.94 -9.69
CA GLU A 85 -10.19 12.72 -8.95
C GLU A 85 -9.97 12.53 -7.47
N PRO A 86 -10.32 13.49 -6.61
CA PRO A 86 -10.14 13.33 -5.18
C PRO A 86 -10.93 12.13 -4.66
N ILE A 87 -10.27 11.30 -3.84
CA ILE A 87 -10.88 10.15 -3.22
C ILE A 87 -10.97 10.41 -1.72
N GLU A 88 -12.20 10.51 -1.20
CA GLU A 88 -12.41 10.70 0.22
C GLU A 88 -12.46 9.34 0.90
N LEU A 89 -11.54 9.09 1.82
CA LEU A 89 -11.50 7.84 2.56
C LEU A 89 -12.47 7.92 3.74
N GLY A 90 -13.24 6.87 3.93
CA GLY A 90 -14.13 6.77 5.07
C GLY A 90 -13.37 6.53 6.37
N ASP A 91 -14.12 6.42 7.47
CA ASP A 91 -13.54 6.33 8.81
C ASP A 91 -12.70 5.08 9.04
N ASP A 92 -12.89 4.05 8.24
CA ASP A 92 -12.15 2.80 8.37
C ASP A 92 -11.46 2.40 7.06
N GLU A 93 -11.25 3.35 6.16
CA GLU A 93 -10.72 3.05 4.84
C GLU A 93 -9.31 3.56 4.65
N TYR A 94 -8.52 2.79 3.93
CA TYR A 94 -7.14 3.08 3.60
C TYR A 94 -6.96 3.07 2.09
N PHE A 95 -6.06 3.92 1.60
CA PHE A 95 -5.66 3.94 0.20
C PHE A 95 -4.26 3.34 0.11
N VAL A 96 -4.10 2.30 -0.70
CA VAL A 96 -2.83 1.58 -0.79
C VAL A 96 -2.28 1.62 -2.20
N MET A 97 -0.95 1.57 -2.30
CA MET A 97 -0.27 1.54 -3.58
C MET A 97 0.91 0.58 -3.53
N GLY A 98 1.16 -0.09 -4.65
CA GLY A 98 2.38 -0.86 -4.80
C GLY A 98 3.57 0.06 -5.04
N ASP A 99 4.76 -0.35 -4.61
CA ASP A 99 5.95 0.46 -4.80
C ASP A 99 6.35 0.52 -6.29
N ASN A 100 6.06 -0.52 -7.05
CA ASN A 100 6.23 -0.47 -8.50
C ASN A 100 5.01 0.23 -9.10
N ARG A 101 5.01 1.56 -9.00
CA ARG A 101 3.83 2.39 -9.24
C ARG A 101 3.19 2.23 -10.62
N ASN A 102 3.97 1.99 -11.64
CA ASN A 102 3.43 1.90 -12.99
C ASN A 102 3.05 0.48 -13.39
N ASN A 103 3.24 -0.50 -12.49
CA ASN A 103 2.92 -1.90 -12.75
C ASN A 103 2.25 -2.55 -11.54
N SER A 104 1.40 -1.82 -10.85
CA SER A 104 0.76 -2.33 -9.65
C SER A 104 -0.75 -2.21 -9.77
N SER A 105 -1.45 -3.26 -9.36
CA SER A 105 -2.90 -3.22 -9.20
C SER A 105 -3.18 -2.90 -7.74
N ASP A 106 -3.73 -1.74 -7.48
CA ASP A 106 -3.91 -1.25 -6.12
C ASP A 106 -5.14 -0.35 -6.02
N SER A 107 -5.20 0.52 -5.01
CA SER A 107 -6.38 1.35 -4.79
C SER A 107 -6.70 2.30 -5.93
N ARG A 108 -5.76 2.51 -6.86
CA ARG A 108 -6.03 3.32 -8.05
C ARG A 108 -6.97 2.64 -9.03
N THR A 109 -7.17 1.32 -8.90
CA THR A 109 -8.10 0.59 -9.76
C THR A 109 -9.41 0.34 -9.03
N ASP A 110 -10.50 0.30 -9.79
CA ASP A 110 -11.81 0.06 -9.20
C ASP A 110 -11.93 -1.32 -8.56
N MET A 111 -11.21 -2.31 -9.08
CA MET A 111 -11.29 -3.67 -8.56
C MET A 111 -10.70 -3.80 -7.16
N VAL A 112 -9.69 -3.02 -6.86
CA VAL A 112 -9.10 -3.02 -5.52
C VAL A 112 -9.80 -2.00 -4.63
N GLY A 113 -9.91 -0.76 -5.09
CA GLY A 113 -10.61 0.29 -4.36
C GLY A 113 -9.96 0.61 -3.01
N ASN A 114 -10.75 1.19 -2.12
CA ASN A 114 -10.30 1.50 -0.76
C ASN A 114 -10.34 0.22 0.07
N ILE A 115 -9.36 0.07 0.96
CA ILE A 115 -9.25 -1.13 1.80
C ILE A 115 -9.80 -0.82 3.18
N THR A 116 -10.76 -1.61 3.65
CA THR A 116 -11.33 -1.40 4.99
C THR A 116 -10.44 -2.02 6.04
N ARG A 117 -10.48 -1.45 7.25
CA ARG A 117 -9.69 -1.94 8.37
C ARG A 117 -9.91 -3.43 8.62
N GLU A 118 -11.14 -3.89 8.54
CA GLU A 118 -11.44 -5.29 8.82
C GLU A 118 -10.85 -6.25 7.80
N ASN A 119 -10.54 -5.78 6.60
CA ASN A 119 -9.92 -6.62 5.58
C ASN A 119 -8.40 -6.69 5.68
N ILE A 120 -7.79 -5.90 6.54
CA ILE A 120 -6.35 -5.95 6.73
C ILE A 120 -6.02 -7.13 7.61
N ILE A 121 -5.29 -8.10 7.04
CA ILE A 121 -4.88 -9.30 7.76
C ILE A 121 -3.77 -8.98 8.76
N GLY A 122 -2.84 -8.14 8.35
CA GLY A 122 -1.74 -7.79 9.23
C GLY A 122 -0.73 -6.89 8.56
N LYS A 123 0.30 -6.54 9.32
CA LYS A 123 1.42 -5.74 8.84
C LYS A 123 2.48 -6.68 8.31
N ALA A 124 3.03 -6.34 7.16
CA ALA A 124 4.06 -7.16 6.52
C ALA A 124 5.44 -6.57 6.77
N TRP A 125 6.37 -7.45 7.09
CA TRP A 125 7.76 -7.12 7.21
C TRP A 125 8.52 -7.92 6.16
N LEU A 126 9.39 -7.29 5.40
CA LEU A 126 10.20 -7.96 4.40
C LEU A 126 11.57 -8.26 4.98
N ARG A 127 12.01 -9.50 4.78
CA ARG A 127 13.37 -9.91 5.12
C ARG A 127 14.03 -10.34 3.82
N ILE A 128 15.12 -9.76 3.49
CA ILE A 128 15.84 -10.05 2.25
C ILE A 128 16.94 -11.08 2.52
N TRP A 129 16.96 -12.18 1.77
CA TRP A 129 17.99 -13.19 1.83
C TRP A 129 19.00 -12.99 0.73
N PRO A 130 20.17 -13.50 0.93
CA PRO A 130 20.78 -13.87 2.18
C PRO A 130 21.30 -12.65 2.84
N VAL A 131 20.73 -12.30 3.87
CA VAL A 131 21.31 -11.25 4.63
C VAL A 131 22.18 -11.98 5.56
N SER A 132 23.40 -11.69 5.56
CA SER A 132 24.31 -12.38 6.36
C SER A 132 23.69 -12.57 7.62
N ASP A 133 23.01 -13.34 7.81
CA ASP A 133 22.58 -13.83 8.86
C ASP A 133 21.34 -13.48 9.26
N PHE A 134 20.98 -12.54 9.68
CA PHE A 134 19.89 -12.44 10.41
C PHE A 134 18.94 -11.64 9.83
N GLY A 135 18.92 -11.27 8.72
CA GLY A 135 17.97 -10.49 8.13
C GLY A 135 17.52 -9.29 8.93
N VAL A 136 17.42 -8.18 8.34
CA VAL A 136 16.86 -7.00 8.96
C VAL A 136 15.42 -6.88 8.48
N LEU A 137 14.49 -6.81 9.41
CA LEU A 137 13.12 -6.52 9.05
C LEU A 137 12.99 -5.05 8.77
N GLN A 138 12.46 -4.69 7.62
CA GLN A 138 12.39 -3.32 7.19
C GLN A 138 10.97 -2.88 6.95
N HIS A 139 10.72 -1.63 7.30
CA HIS A 139 9.46 -0.97 7.02
C HIS A 139 9.57 -0.36 5.64
N GLN A 140 9.05 -1.04 4.67
CA GLN A 140 9.18 -0.59 3.28
C GLN A 140 7.91 -0.05 2.71
#